data_0c1934add5239cc4d87e7ffd76dbf3e3
#
_entry.id   0c1934add5239cc4d87e7ffd76dbf3e3
#
_cell.length_a   1.000
_cell.length_b   1.000
_cell.length_c   1.000
_cell.angle_alpha   90.00
_cell.angle_beta   90.00
_cell.angle_gamma   90.00
#
_symmetry.space_group_name_H-M   'P 1'
#
loop_
_entity.id
_entity.type
_entity.pdbx_description
1 polymer ?
#
loop_
_entity_poly.entity_id
_entity_poly.type
_entity_poly.pdbx_seq_one_letter_code
_entity_poly.pdbx_strand_id
1 'polypeptide(L)'
;MEKWFVSMKKADFTQIAEKYHISPIIARLIRNRDILGDQNIDYYLNGTIADLHDGMLMKNMDTAVEILEEKIREGEKIRVIGDYDIDGVNATYILKTGLESLGALVDTDIPDRMKDGYGLNQMLIDRALEDGVDTIITCDNGIAAASEIAYGKAQGMTIIVTDHHEVPYLEAGGEKEYLIPGADAVVNPHLPGDPYPFKGLCGAAVAYKVVEALYNVMGQDADDVDFLMENVAIATVGDVMDLVDENRIFVKQGLEMLKRTQNEGLKALMECTQVPVSYTHLRAHETCADL
;
A
#
# COMPACT_ATOMS: atom_id res chain seq x y z
N MET A 1 -24.34 -22.58 18.78
CA MET A 1 -23.79 -23.77 18.12
C MET A 1 -23.30 -23.32 16.75
N GLU A 2 -22.00 -23.32 16.56
CA GLU A 2 -21.38 -22.93 15.28
C GLU A 2 -21.75 -23.96 14.21
N LYS A 3 -22.11 -23.49 13.02
CA LYS A 3 -22.41 -24.36 11.87
C LYS A 3 -21.25 -24.25 10.88
N TRP A 4 -20.57 -25.33 10.67
CA TRP A 4 -19.52 -25.43 9.64
C TRP A 4 -20.12 -25.86 8.30
N PHE A 5 -19.75 -25.14 7.24
CA PHE A 5 -20.15 -25.46 5.87
C PHE A 5 -18.91 -25.70 5.02
N VAL A 6 -18.93 -26.76 4.24
CA VAL A 6 -17.90 -26.99 3.21
C VAL A 6 -18.23 -26.15 1.97
N SER A 7 -17.32 -25.31 1.54
CA SER A 7 -17.48 -24.58 0.27
C SER A 7 -17.50 -25.59 -0.89
N MET A 8 -18.60 -25.60 -1.65
CA MET A 8 -18.85 -26.58 -2.73
C MET A 8 -18.90 -25.90 -4.11
N LYS A 9 -18.05 -24.90 -4.35
CA LYS A 9 -17.95 -24.30 -5.68
C LYS A 9 -17.50 -25.35 -6.69
N LYS A 10 -18.29 -25.52 -7.79
CA LYS A 10 -18.08 -26.58 -8.79
C LYS A 10 -17.00 -26.13 -9.80
N ALA A 11 -16.13 -27.06 -10.19
CA ALA A 11 -15.21 -26.99 -11.30
C ALA A 11 -14.71 -28.39 -11.64
N ASP A 12 -14.09 -28.58 -12.81
CA ASP A 12 -13.32 -29.79 -13.12
C ASP A 12 -11.92 -29.68 -12.48
N PHE A 13 -11.83 -30.10 -11.21
CA PHE A 13 -10.58 -30.02 -10.45
C PHE A 13 -9.49 -30.94 -10.99
N THR A 14 -9.87 -32.02 -11.67
CA THR A 14 -8.92 -32.95 -12.27
C THR A 14 -8.28 -32.30 -13.50
N GLN A 15 -9.07 -31.71 -14.39
CA GLN A 15 -8.58 -31.02 -15.57
C GLN A 15 -7.67 -29.84 -15.18
N ILE A 16 -8.08 -29.03 -14.18
CA ILE A 16 -7.25 -27.90 -13.70
C ILE A 16 -5.94 -28.44 -13.10
N ALA A 17 -5.99 -29.50 -12.29
CA ALA A 17 -4.82 -30.10 -11.68
C ALA A 17 -3.81 -30.63 -12.71
N GLU A 18 -4.30 -31.34 -13.73
CA GLU A 18 -3.48 -31.86 -14.83
C GLU A 18 -2.86 -30.73 -15.65
N LYS A 19 -3.67 -29.72 -16.02
CA LYS A 19 -3.21 -28.61 -16.85
C LYS A 19 -2.10 -27.79 -16.21
N TYR A 20 -2.21 -27.50 -14.91
CA TYR A 20 -1.25 -26.64 -14.20
C TYR A 20 -0.26 -27.42 -13.34
N HIS A 21 -0.23 -28.75 -13.44
CA HIS A 21 0.65 -29.63 -12.67
C HIS A 21 0.57 -29.40 -11.14
N ILE A 22 -0.66 -29.18 -10.64
CA ILE A 22 -0.97 -28.97 -9.22
C ILE A 22 -1.85 -30.11 -8.68
N SER A 23 -1.97 -30.19 -7.36
CA SER A 23 -2.92 -31.17 -6.79
C SER A 23 -4.38 -30.73 -6.97
N PRO A 24 -5.34 -31.67 -7.05
CA PRO A 24 -6.77 -31.33 -7.09
C PRO A 24 -7.23 -30.51 -5.87
N ILE A 25 -6.55 -30.63 -4.73
CA ILE A 25 -6.80 -29.83 -3.53
C ILE A 25 -6.47 -28.36 -3.79
N ILE A 26 -5.30 -28.08 -4.40
CA ILE A 26 -4.91 -26.71 -4.78
C ILE A 26 -5.89 -26.14 -5.81
N ALA A 27 -6.29 -26.93 -6.82
CA ALA A 27 -7.29 -26.51 -7.80
C ALA A 27 -8.62 -26.11 -7.13
N ARG A 28 -9.04 -26.85 -6.08
CA ARG A 28 -10.23 -26.51 -5.27
C ARG A 28 -10.05 -25.22 -4.48
N LEU A 29 -8.87 -25.00 -3.89
CA LEU A 29 -8.58 -23.76 -3.14
C LEU A 29 -8.59 -22.53 -4.05
N ILE A 30 -8.03 -22.63 -5.26
CA ILE A 30 -8.06 -21.57 -6.28
C ILE A 30 -9.51 -21.24 -6.63
N ARG A 31 -10.33 -22.28 -6.92
CA ARG A 31 -11.75 -22.09 -7.25
C ARG A 31 -12.55 -21.48 -6.08
N ASN A 32 -12.23 -21.82 -4.84
CA ASN A 32 -12.89 -21.26 -3.67
C ASN A 32 -12.61 -19.76 -3.48
N ARG A 33 -11.50 -19.26 -4.01
CA ARG A 33 -11.13 -17.84 -4.08
C ARG A 33 -11.70 -17.10 -5.30
N ASP A 34 -12.65 -17.74 -6.01
CA ASP A 34 -13.30 -17.19 -7.21
C ASP A 34 -12.36 -16.88 -8.38
N ILE A 35 -11.18 -17.47 -8.39
CA ILE A 35 -10.25 -17.36 -9.50
C ILE A 35 -10.72 -18.29 -10.62
N LEU A 36 -11.17 -17.71 -11.72
CA LEU A 36 -11.80 -18.38 -12.84
C LEU A 36 -11.11 -18.04 -14.15
N GLY A 37 -11.11 -19.02 -15.07
CA GLY A 37 -10.50 -18.89 -16.38
C GLY A 37 -9.00 -19.13 -16.37
N ASP A 38 -8.50 -19.58 -17.49
CA ASP A 38 -7.11 -20.03 -17.62
C ASP A 38 -6.10 -18.91 -17.35
N GLN A 39 -6.37 -17.72 -17.89
CA GLN A 39 -5.48 -16.58 -17.71
C GLN A 39 -5.35 -16.17 -16.24
N ASN A 40 -6.47 -16.10 -15.51
CA ASN A 40 -6.45 -15.73 -14.09
C ASN A 40 -5.83 -16.81 -13.21
N ILE A 41 -6.01 -18.10 -13.56
CA ILE A 41 -5.38 -19.20 -12.85
C ILE A 41 -3.85 -19.18 -13.05
N ASP A 42 -3.42 -18.92 -14.29
CA ASP A 42 -2.00 -18.80 -14.61
C ASP A 42 -1.36 -17.62 -13.88
N TYR A 43 -1.98 -16.45 -13.95
CA TYR A 43 -1.56 -15.25 -13.22
C TYR A 43 -1.44 -15.52 -11.70
N TYR A 44 -2.45 -16.18 -11.11
CA TYR A 44 -2.45 -16.53 -9.69
C TYR A 44 -1.31 -17.48 -9.30
N LEU A 45 -0.98 -18.45 -10.14
CA LEU A 45 0.06 -19.45 -9.87
C LEU A 45 1.45 -18.95 -10.20
N ASN A 46 1.60 -18.30 -11.36
CA ASN A 46 2.87 -18.04 -12.02
C ASN A 46 3.19 -16.54 -12.13
N GLY A 47 2.28 -15.64 -11.73
CA GLY A 47 2.50 -14.20 -11.80
C GLY A 47 3.82 -13.76 -11.20
N THR A 48 4.47 -12.81 -11.86
CA THR A 48 5.78 -12.24 -11.58
C THR A 48 5.70 -10.72 -11.43
N ILE A 49 6.80 -10.08 -11.06
CA ILE A 49 6.88 -8.61 -10.95
C ILE A 49 6.48 -7.93 -12.28
N ALA A 50 6.85 -8.51 -13.43
CA ALA A 50 6.51 -7.97 -14.74
C ALA A 50 4.99 -7.99 -15.06
N ASP A 51 4.21 -8.71 -14.26
CA ASP A 51 2.76 -8.79 -14.40
C ASP A 51 2.02 -7.81 -13.47
N LEU A 52 2.73 -7.01 -12.67
CA LEU A 52 2.13 -5.96 -11.85
C LEU A 52 1.50 -4.88 -12.74
N HIS A 53 0.38 -4.33 -12.29
CA HIS A 53 -0.26 -3.23 -13.03
C HIS A 53 0.58 -1.95 -12.92
N ASP A 54 0.59 -1.17 -14.00
CA ASP A 54 1.28 0.12 -14.03
C ASP A 54 0.63 1.09 -13.03
N GLY A 55 1.43 1.61 -12.08
CA GLY A 55 0.98 2.57 -11.07
C GLY A 55 0.42 3.87 -11.67
N MET A 56 0.87 4.25 -12.86
CA MET A 56 0.37 5.42 -13.58
C MET A 56 -1.10 5.31 -14.00
N LEU A 57 -1.70 4.11 -13.92
CA LEU A 57 -3.14 3.93 -14.12
C LEU A 57 -3.98 4.47 -12.95
N MET A 58 -3.40 4.68 -11.76
CA MET A 58 -4.15 5.29 -10.65
C MET A 58 -4.44 6.76 -10.95
N LYS A 59 -5.65 7.18 -10.65
CA LYS A 59 -6.08 8.56 -10.82
C LYS A 59 -5.20 9.51 -10.02
N ASN A 60 -4.77 10.61 -10.65
CA ASN A 60 -3.88 11.65 -10.10
C ASN A 60 -2.45 11.16 -9.77
N MET A 61 -2.05 9.96 -10.18
CA MET A 61 -0.66 9.51 -10.01
C MET A 61 0.30 10.41 -10.77
N ASP A 62 -0.05 10.79 -11.99
CA ASP A 62 0.69 11.76 -12.81
C ASP A 62 0.93 13.07 -12.07
N THR A 63 -0.12 13.66 -11.54
CA THR A 63 -0.05 14.90 -10.76
C THR A 63 0.80 14.73 -9.49
N ALA A 64 0.66 13.61 -8.77
CA ALA A 64 1.43 13.36 -7.55
C ALA A 64 2.93 13.27 -7.84
N VAL A 65 3.32 12.51 -8.87
CA VAL A 65 4.76 12.37 -9.22
C VAL A 65 5.34 13.63 -9.82
N GLU A 66 4.58 14.42 -10.60
CA GLU A 66 5.02 15.72 -11.10
C GLU A 66 5.31 16.69 -9.95
N ILE A 67 4.43 16.78 -8.96
CA ILE A 67 4.65 17.61 -7.76
C ILE A 67 5.91 17.14 -7.01
N LEU A 68 6.04 15.83 -6.75
CA LEU A 68 7.19 15.29 -6.04
C LEU A 68 8.50 15.55 -6.78
N GLU A 69 8.52 15.35 -8.11
CA GLU A 69 9.69 15.66 -8.96
C GLU A 69 10.09 17.13 -8.85
N GLU A 70 9.13 18.05 -8.95
CA GLU A 70 9.36 19.50 -8.82
C GLU A 70 9.97 19.82 -7.44
N LYS A 71 9.34 19.33 -6.35
CA LYS A 71 9.80 19.58 -4.98
C LYS A 71 11.20 19.02 -4.71
N ILE A 72 11.52 17.85 -5.25
CA ILE A 72 12.87 17.27 -5.15
C ILE A 72 13.88 18.14 -5.88
N ARG A 73 13.57 18.61 -7.10
CA ARG A 73 14.46 19.46 -7.89
C ARG A 73 14.69 20.84 -7.26
N GLU A 74 13.68 21.38 -6.60
CA GLU A 74 13.77 22.65 -5.89
C GLU A 74 14.47 22.51 -4.53
N GLY A 75 14.67 21.30 -4.02
CA GLY A 75 15.26 21.02 -2.72
C GLY A 75 14.35 21.39 -1.56
N GLU A 76 13.04 21.35 -1.79
CA GLU A 76 12.04 21.61 -0.77
C GLU A 76 11.92 20.44 0.20
N LYS A 77 11.58 20.74 1.46
CA LYS A 77 11.47 19.73 2.50
C LYS A 77 10.11 19.03 2.44
N ILE A 78 10.15 17.70 2.33
CA ILE A 78 8.98 16.83 2.27
C ILE A 78 8.85 16.09 3.60
N ARG A 79 7.65 16.02 4.17
CA ARG A 79 7.32 15.17 5.33
C ARG A 79 6.37 14.06 4.92
N VAL A 80 6.76 12.82 5.18
CA VAL A 80 5.88 11.65 5.08
C VAL A 80 5.14 11.49 6.39
N ILE A 81 3.80 11.50 6.37
CA ILE A 81 2.96 11.26 7.53
C ILE A 81 2.20 9.95 7.32
N GLY A 82 2.65 8.90 8.04
CA GLY A 82 2.04 7.57 8.01
C GLY A 82 1.04 7.35 9.14
N ASP A 83 0.53 6.11 9.22
CA ASP A 83 -0.18 5.62 10.40
C ASP A 83 0.73 4.75 11.28
N TYR A 84 0.29 4.45 12.49
CA TYR A 84 1.06 3.73 13.51
C TYR A 84 0.97 2.20 13.42
N ASP A 85 0.14 1.65 12.54
CA ASP A 85 -0.01 0.22 12.35
C ASP A 85 1.06 -0.37 11.41
N ILE A 86 0.95 -1.66 11.11
CA ILE A 86 1.94 -2.36 10.29
C ILE A 86 1.96 -1.87 8.84
N ASP A 87 0.81 -1.48 8.30
CA ASP A 87 0.73 -0.95 6.94
C ASP A 87 1.32 0.47 6.88
N GLY A 88 0.88 1.37 7.75
CA GLY A 88 1.35 2.75 7.81
C GLY A 88 2.85 2.87 8.06
N VAL A 89 3.42 2.05 8.97
CA VAL A 89 4.86 2.03 9.22
C VAL A 89 5.65 1.57 8.00
N ASN A 90 5.19 0.52 7.30
CA ASN A 90 5.85 0.04 6.09
C ASN A 90 5.67 1.02 4.92
N ALA A 91 4.49 1.63 4.75
CA ALA A 91 4.23 2.67 3.76
C ALA A 91 5.14 3.89 3.97
N THR A 92 5.29 4.33 5.23
CA THR A 92 6.21 5.41 5.61
C THR A 92 7.65 5.08 5.25
N TYR A 93 8.10 3.86 5.56
CA TYR A 93 9.46 3.41 5.22
C TYR A 93 9.69 3.40 3.70
N ILE A 94 8.73 2.91 2.92
CA ILE A 94 8.80 2.84 1.46
C ILE A 94 8.93 4.26 0.87
N LEU A 95 8.03 5.18 1.22
CA LEU A 95 8.08 6.55 0.72
C LEU A 95 9.37 7.26 1.14
N LYS A 96 9.74 7.18 2.44
CA LYS A 96 10.97 7.79 2.93
C LYS A 96 12.18 7.30 2.15
N THR A 97 12.35 5.99 2.06
CA THR A 97 13.52 5.37 1.41
C THR A 97 13.56 5.69 -0.09
N GLY A 98 12.41 5.60 -0.78
CA GLY A 98 12.31 5.90 -2.20
C GLY A 98 12.61 7.38 -2.49
N LEU A 99 12.04 8.30 -1.73
CA LEU A 99 12.27 9.74 -1.90
C LEU A 99 13.73 10.13 -1.56
N GLU A 100 14.32 9.61 -0.46
CA GLU A 100 15.70 9.86 -0.09
C GLU A 100 16.69 9.40 -1.17
N SER A 101 16.45 8.24 -1.79
CA SER A 101 17.31 7.71 -2.85
C SER A 101 17.28 8.55 -4.12
N LEU A 102 16.20 9.30 -4.35
CA LEU A 102 16.07 10.28 -5.44
C LEU A 102 16.61 11.68 -5.05
N GLY A 103 17.18 11.82 -3.86
CA GLY A 103 17.81 13.05 -3.38
C GLY A 103 16.85 14.04 -2.70
N ALA A 104 15.65 13.60 -2.32
CA ALA A 104 14.73 14.44 -1.57
C ALA A 104 15.25 14.77 -0.16
N LEU A 105 14.93 15.97 0.31
CA LEU A 105 15.04 16.34 1.72
C LEU A 105 13.77 15.88 2.43
N VAL A 106 13.78 14.66 3.01
CA VAL A 106 12.59 14.03 3.58
C VAL A 106 12.76 13.69 5.04
N ASP A 107 11.73 13.96 5.83
CA ASP A 107 11.58 13.43 7.19
C ASP A 107 10.22 12.72 7.35
N THR A 108 9.98 12.15 8.51
CA THR A 108 8.75 11.37 8.77
C THR A 108 8.14 11.75 10.10
N ASP A 109 6.81 11.69 10.17
CA ASP A 109 6.07 11.78 11.43
C ASP A 109 4.97 10.70 11.45
N ILE A 110 4.85 10.01 12.57
CA ILE A 110 3.81 8.99 12.79
C ILE A 110 3.07 9.37 14.07
N PRO A 111 1.73 9.48 14.03
CA PRO A 111 0.96 9.86 15.21
C PRO A 111 1.11 8.83 16.35
N ASP A 112 1.18 9.32 17.58
CA ASP A 112 1.13 8.46 18.75
C ASP A 112 -0.32 8.02 18.99
N ARG A 113 -0.57 6.70 18.93
CA ARG A 113 -1.91 6.11 19.08
C ARG A 113 -2.68 6.62 20.30
N MET A 114 -1.98 6.87 21.40
CA MET A 114 -2.58 7.24 22.68
C MET A 114 -2.80 8.75 22.84
N LYS A 115 -2.02 9.57 22.12
CA LYS A 115 -2.01 11.03 22.30
C LYS A 115 -2.62 11.77 21.11
N ASP A 116 -2.26 11.34 19.91
CA ASP A 116 -2.50 12.09 18.69
C ASP A 116 -3.75 11.57 17.94
N GLY A 117 -4.17 10.33 18.22
CA GLY A 117 -5.27 9.67 17.51
C GLY A 117 -4.81 9.03 16.19
N TYR A 118 -5.75 8.81 15.29
CA TYR A 118 -5.51 8.17 13.99
C TYR A 118 -5.23 9.19 12.90
N GLY A 119 -4.20 8.95 12.09
CA GLY A 119 -3.93 9.65 10.84
C GLY A 119 -3.55 11.12 10.99
N LEU A 120 -3.71 11.85 9.89
CA LEU A 120 -3.37 13.28 9.82
C LEU A 120 -4.25 14.11 10.74
N ASN A 121 -3.63 14.98 11.56
CA ASN A 121 -4.29 15.92 12.44
C ASN A 121 -3.62 17.31 12.43
N GLN A 122 -4.26 18.32 12.98
CA GLN A 122 -3.75 19.70 12.96
C GLN A 122 -2.38 19.84 13.65
N MET A 123 -2.13 19.10 14.74
CA MET A 123 -0.88 19.18 15.48
C MET A 123 0.31 18.65 14.62
N LEU A 124 0.09 17.63 13.80
CA LEU A 124 1.11 17.13 12.84
C LEU A 124 1.41 18.19 11.78
N ILE A 125 0.38 18.90 11.30
CA ILE A 125 0.52 20.00 10.33
C ILE A 125 1.28 21.16 10.97
N ASP A 126 0.91 21.56 12.19
CA ASP A 126 1.60 22.65 12.92
C ASP A 126 3.08 22.33 13.13
N ARG A 127 3.40 21.11 13.54
CA ARG A 127 4.80 20.64 13.64
C ARG A 127 5.53 20.71 12.30
N ALA A 128 4.87 20.32 11.22
CA ALA A 128 5.46 20.40 9.89
C ALA A 128 5.79 21.86 9.51
N LEU A 129 4.88 22.80 9.78
CA LEU A 129 5.08 24.22 9.57
C LEU A 129 6.23 24.79 10.40
N GLU A 130 6.28 24.45 11.71
CA GLU A 130 7.35 24.87 12.62
C GLU A 130 8.74 24.36 12.18
N ASP A 131 8.79 23.17 11.59
CA ASP A 131 10.02 22.55 11.08
C ASP A 131 10.39 23.02 9.66
N GLY A 132 9.62 23.93 9.08
CA GLY A 132 9.86 24.48 7.74
C GLY A 132 9.62 23.47 6.61
N VAL A 133 8.67 22.57 6.79
CA VAL A 133 8.24 21.61 5.76
C VAL A 133 7.36 22.34 4.73
N ASP A 134 7.67 22.18 3.46
CA ASP A 134 6.87 22.70 2.34
C ASP A 134 5.75 21.74 1.95
N THR A 135 6.07 20.45 1.87
CA THR A 135 5.18 19.43 1.32
C THR A 135 4.92 18.31 2.31
N ILE A 136 3.65 17.98 2.53
CA ILE A 136 3.23 16.79 3.24
C ILE A 136 2.77 15.74 2.22
N ILE A 137 3.26 14.52 2.35
CA ILE A 137 2.68 13.34 1.71
C ILE A 137 2.18 12.38 2.79
N THR A 138 0.88 12.07 2.78
CA THR A 138 0.32 11.06 3.69
C THR A 138 0.44 9.68 3.06
N CYS A 139 0.53 8.63 3.88
CA CYS A 139 0.43 7.25 3.42
C CYS A 139 -0.37 6.41 4.40
N ASP A 140 -1.25 5.56 3.86
CA ASP A 140 -2.17 4.73 4.63
C ASP A 140 -3.12 5.54 5.53
N ASN A 141 -3.30 6.79 5.20
CA ASN A 141 -4.26 7.72 5.82
C ASN A 141 -4.46 8.95 4.93
N GLY A 142 -5.41 9.80 5.30
CA GLY A 142 -5.62 11.09 4.69
C GLY A 142 -6.91 11.20 3.88
N ILE A 143 -7.46 10.11 3.33
CA ILE A 143 -8.70 10.18 2.52
C ILE A 143 -9.90 10.73 3.32
N ALA A 144 -9.91 10.53 4.62
CA ALA A 144 -10.97 11.03 5.51
C ALA A 144 -10.62 12.37 6.18
N ALA A 145 -9.39 12.91 5.99
CA ALA A 145 -8.86 14.09 6.69
C ALA A 145 -9.15 15.41 5.95
N ALA A 146 -10.37 15.60 5.40
CA ALA A 146 -10.69 16.74 4.56
C ALA A 146 -10.54 18.10 5.29
N SER A 147 -10.88 18.18 6.58
CA SER A 147 -10.74 19.39 7.39
C SER A 147 -9.28 19.74 7.68
N GLU A 148 -8.46 18.74 8.00
CA GLU A 148 -7.04 18.88 8.30
C GLU A 148 -6.28 19.31 7.04
N ILE A 149 -6.58 18.66 5.91
CA ILE A 149 -6.01 19.02 4.61
C ILE A 149 -6.38 20.45 4.22
N ALA A 150 -7.63 20.85 4.38
CA ALA A 150 -8.07 22.22 4.14
C ALA A 150 -7.33 23.22 5.04
N TYR A 151 -7.07 22.86 6.31
CA TYR A 151 -6.27 23.66 7.22
C TYR A 151 -4.83 23.83 6.72
N GLY A 152 -4.12 22.73 6.38
CA GLY A 152 -2.76 22.79 5.85
C GLY A 152 -2.65 23.56 4.53
N LYS A 153 -3.64 23.38 3.63
CA LYS A 153 -3.73 24.16 2.39
C LYS A 153 -3.90 25.67 2.65
N ALA A 154 -4.67 26.05 3.65
CA ALA A 154 -4.85 27.45 4.04
C ALA A 154 -3.57 28.07 4.63
N GLN A 155 -2.63 27.26 5.13
CA GLN A 155 -1.29 27.68 5.56
C GLN A 155 -0.28 27.75 4.39
N GLY A 156 -0.68 27.39 3.17
CA GLY A 156 0.15 27.44 1.98
C GLY A 156 0.96 26.16 1.71
N MET A 157 0.71 25.08 2.44
CA MET A 157 1.40 23.80 2.23
C MET A 157 0.96 23.10 0.95
N THR A 158 1.85 22.38 0.34
CA THR A 158 1.55 21.36 -0.67
C THR A 158 1.17 20.06 0.04
N ILE A 159 0.06 19.44 -0.32
CA ILE A 159 -0.40 18.19 0.32
C ILE A 159 -0.76 17.16 -0.72
N ILE A 160 -0.13 15.99 -0.64
CA ILE A 160 -0.40 14.81 -1.44
C ILE A 160 -0.98 13.74 -0.50
N VAL A 161 -2.08 13.13 -0.89
CA VAL A 161 -2.67 12.00 -0.16
C VAL A 161 -2.41 10.72 -0.93
N THR A 162 -1.79 9.72 -0.27
CA THR A 162 -1.75 8.34 -0.77
C THR A 162 -2.43 7.44 0.26
N ASP A 163 -3.48 6.75 -0.15
CA ASP A 163 -4.34 6.00 0.76
C ASP A 163 -4.98 4.81 0.01
N HIS A 164 -5.49 3.84 0.74
CA HIS A 164 -6.22 2.70 0.21
C HIS A 164 -7.59 2.49 0.85
N HIS A 165 -7.92 3.27 1.87
CA HIS A 165 -9.20 3.18 2.55
C HIS A 165 -10.36 3.63 1.66
N GLU A 166 -11.57 3.13 1.97
CA GLU A 166 -12.81 3.53 1.29
C GLU A 166 -13.03 5.04 1.38
N VAL A 167 -13.39 5.64 0.26
CA VAL A 167 -13.66 7.08 0.20
C VAL A 167 -14.96 7.37 0.97
N PRO A 168 -14.94 8.25 1.99
CA PRO A 168 -16.15 8.65 2.70
C PRO A 168 -17.18 9.26 1.76
N TYR A 169 -18.47 9.02 2.02
CA TYR A 169 -19.54 9.59 1.22
C TYR A 169 -20.78 9.93 2.06
N LEU A 170 -21.58 10.87 1.57
CA LEU A 170 -22.92 11.16 2.06
C LEU A 170 -23.96 10.53 1.12
N GLU A 171 -25.03 10.00 1.68
CA GLU A 171 -26.17 9.56 0.88
C GLU A 171 -27.19 10.70 0.80
N ALA A 172 -27.39 11.24 -0.38
CA ALA A 172 -28.38 12.29 -0.66
C ALA A 172 -29.26 11.87 -1.83
N GLY A 173 -30.56 11.68 -1.58
CA GLY A 173 -31.53 11.36 -2.63
C GLY A 173 -31.33 10.00 -3.32
N GLY A 174 -30.57 9.05 -2.72
CA GLY A 174 -30.24 7.75 -3.29
C GLY A 174 -28.95 7.75 -4.14
N GLU A 175 -28.26 8.87 -4.21
CA GLU A 175 -26.94 9.00 -4.83
C GLU A 175 -25.86 9.18 -3.78
N LYS A 176 -24.64 8.71 -4.05
CA LYS A 176 -23.47 8.87 -3.20
C LYS A 176 -22.72 10.14 -3.61
N GLU A 177 -22.58 11.07 -2.67
CA GLU A 177 -21.70 12.22 -2.80
C GLU A 177 -20.40 11.92 -2.04
N TYR A 178 -19.31 11.68 -2.77
CA TYR A 178 -18.03 11.32 -2.19
C TYR A 178 -17.31 12.54 -1.61
N LEU A 179 -16.78 12.38 -0.40
CA LEU A 179 -16.07 13.43 0.33
C LEU A 179 -14.55 13.29 0.08
N ILE A 180 -14.10 13.72 -1.08
CA ILE A 180 -12.69 13.69 -1.45
C ILE A 180 -11.99 14.93 -0.87
N PRO A 181 -10.87 14.80 -0.12
CA PRO A 181 -10.15 15.93 0.42
C PRO A 181 -9.55 16.82 -0.68
N GLY A 182 -9.50 18.14 -0.42
CA GLY A 182 -8.99 19.16 -1.36
C GLY A 182 -7.44 19.24 -1.35
N ALA A 183 -6.75 18.12 -1.41
CA ALA A 183 -5.30 18.03 -1.57
C ALA A 183 -4.86 18.38 -3.00
N ASP A 184 -3.56 18.64 -3.21
CA ASP A 184 -3.00 18.90 -4.55
C ASP A 184 -3.05 17.65 -5.44
N ALA A 185 -2.87 16.48 -4.83
CA ALA A 185 -3.14 15.19 -5.46
C ALA A 185 -3.70 14.20 -4.43
N VAL A 186 -4.61 13.34 -4.88
CA VAL A 186 -5.14 12.22 -4.08
C VAL A 186 -4.99 10.96 -4.91
N VAL A 187 -4.11 10.06 -4.48
CA VAL A 187 -3.88 8.75 -5.08
C VAL A 187 -4.51 7.70 -4.18
N ASN A 188 -5.61 7.12 -4.66
CA ASN A 188 -6.31 6.06 -3.94
C ASN A 188 -7.12 5.23 -4.96
N PRO A 189 -6.91 3.91 -5.05
CA PRO A 189 -7.60 3.07 -6.02
C PRO A 189 -9.13 3.04 -5.83
N HIS A 190 -9.66 3.45 -4.67
CA HIS A 190 -11.09 3.55 -4.38
C HIS A 190 -11.74 4.87 -4.83
N LEU A 191 -10.98 5.81 -5.43
CA LEU A 191 -11.56 7.04 -5.95
C LEU A 191 -12.66 6.74 -6.99
N PRO A 192 -13.76 7.51 -6.98
CA PRO A 192 -14.80 7.36 -7.99
C PRO A 192 -14.24 7.50 -9.41
N GLY A 193 -14.48 6.48 -10.24
CA GLY A 193 -14.01 6.44 -11.62
C GLY A 193 -12.52 6.23 -11.81
N ASP A 194 -11.80 5.79 -10.77
CA ASP A 194 -10.39 5.41 -10.86
C ASP A 194 -10.24 4.18 -11.79
N PRO A 195 -9.35 4.25 -12.81
CA PRO A 195 -9.19 3.19 -13.81
C PRO A 195 -8.26 2.05 -13.37
N TYR A 196 -7.60 2.15 -12.20
CA TYR A 196 -6.70 1.10 -11.74
C TYR A 196 -7.43 -0.24 -11.61
N PRO A 197 -6.89 -1.34 -12.17
CA PRO A 197 -7.65 -2.59 -12.30
C PRO A 197 -7.96 -3.27 -10.97
N PHE A 198 -7.05 -3.16 -9.99
CA PHE A 198 -7.15 -3.85 -8.70
C PHE A 198 -7.34 -2.87 -7.54
N LYS A 199 -8.42 -3.04 -6.78
CA LYS A 199 -8.78 -2.13 -5.68
C LYS A 199 -8.31 -2.60 -4.30
N GLY A 200 -7.81 -3.81 -4.19
CA GLY A 200 -7.45 -4.45 -2.92
C GLY A 200 -6.00 -4.25 -2.48
N LEU A 201 -5.33 -3.18 -2.91
CA LEU A 201 -3.98 -2.84 -2.43
C LEU A 201 -4.03 -2.34 -0.99
N CYS A 202 -2.99 -2.60 -0.20
CA CYS A 202 -2.75 -1.93 1.08
C CYS A 202 -2.04 -0.58 0.87
N GLY A 203 -1.93 0.27 1.90
CA GLY A 203 -1.28 1.57 1.84
C GLY A 203 0.19 1.49 1.42
N ALA A 204 0.93 0.49 1.91
CA ALA A 204 2.32 0.23 1.51
C ALA A 204 2.45 -0.13 0.02
N ALA A 205 1.48 -0.85 -0.55
CA ALA A 205 1.48 -1.15 -1.98
C ALA A 205 1.20 0.10 -2.82
N VAL A 206 0.29 0.98 -2.38
CA VAL A 206 0.07 2.28 -3.03
C VAL A 206 1.34 3.14 -2.93
N ALA A 207 1.99 3.21 -1.77
CA ALA A 207 3.25 3.91 -1.58
C ALA A 207 4.36 3.39 -2.51
N TYR A 208 4.48 2.07 -2.66
CA TYR A 208 5.40 1.44 -3.59
C TYR A 208 5.14 1.89 -5.04
N LYS A 209 3.87 1.89 -5.48
CA LYS A 209 3.49 2.34 -6.82
C LYS A 209 3.82 3.82 -7.08
N VAL A 210 3.71 4.67 -6.05
CA VAL A 210 4.13 6.08 -6.16
C VAL A 210 5.65 6.18 -6.36
N VAL A 211 6.43 5.43 -5.58
CA VAL A 211 7.90 5.43 -5.71
C VAL A 211 8.33 4.87 -7.05
N GLU A 212 7.77 3.74 -7.50
CA GLU A 212 8.02 3.14 -8.82
C GLU A 212 7.74 4.13 -9.96
N ALA A 213 6.58 4.80 -9.92
CA ALA A 213 6.21 5.81 -10.91
C ALA A 213 7.14 7.02 -10.89
N LEU A 214 7.54 7.50 -9.71
CA LEU A 214 8.45 8.63 -9.56
C LEU A 214 9.85 8.30 -10.09
N TYR A 215 10.35 7.08 -9.86
CA TYR A 215 11.63 6.63 -10.45
C TYR A 215 11.60 6.70 -11.96
N ASN A 216 10.54 6.17 -12.58
CA ASN A 216 10.35 6.24 -14.02
C ASN A 216 10.35 7.70 -14.54
N VAL A 217 9.62 8.60 -13.89
CA VAL A 217 9.53 10.03 -14.28
C VAL A 217 10.90 10.72 -14.15
N MET A 218 11.66 10.41 -13.09
CA MET A 218 13.00 10.96 -12.88
C MET A 218 14.09 10.26 -13.71
N GLY A 219 13.72 9.30 -14.58
CA GLY A 219 14.64 8.62 -15.49
C GLY A 219 15.58 7.62 -14.80
N GLN A 220 15.18 7.11 -13.64
CA GLN A 220 15.84 6.01 -12.93
C GLN A 220 15.22 4.67 -13.32
N ASP A 221 15.93 3.58 -13.04
CA ASP A 221 15.41 2.23 -13.27
C ASP A 221 14.41 1.86 -12.17
N ALA A 222 13.18 1.53 -12.56
CA ALA A 222 12.15 1.12 -11.61
C ALA A 222 12.50 -0.19 -10.87
N ASP A 223 13.32 -1.06 -11.47
CA ASP A 223 13.79 -2.29 -10.81
C ASP A 223 14.68 -1.98 -9.58
N ASP A 224 15.25 -0.78 -9.49
CA ASP A 224 16.07 -0.34 -8.35
C ASP A 224 15.25 -0.22 -7.04
N VAL A 225 13.92 -0.18 -7.09
CA VAL A 225 13.05 -0.14 -5.90
C VAL A 225 12.44 -1.49 -5.52
N ASP A 226 12.70 -2.52 -6.27
CA ASP A 226 12.14 -3.86 -6.03
C ASP A 226 12.42 -4.40 -4.62
N PHE A 227 13.55 -4.03 -4.01
CA PHE A 227 13.87 -4.42 -2.63
C PHE A 227 12.82 -3.96 -1.61
N LEU A 228 12.05 -2.91 -1.90
CA LEU A 228 10.96 -2.42 -1.05
C LEU A 228 9.73 -3.36 -1.05
N MET A 229 9.66 -4.31 -1.98
CA MET A 229 8.58 -5.30 -2.01
C MET A 229 8.55 -6.18 -0.75
N GLU A 230 9.68 -6.34 -0.05
CA GLU A 230 9.67 -7.05 1.23
C GLU A 230 8.78 -6.34 2.27
N ASN A 231 8.78 -5.00 2.28
CA ASN A 231 7.92 -4.18 3.12
C ASN A 231 6.46 -4.24 2.66
N VAL A 232 6.20 -4.20 1.35
CA VAL A 232 4.85 -4.40 0.79
C VAL A 232 4.28 -5.75 1.20
N ALA A 233 5.09 -6.83 1.16
CA ALA A 233 4.65 -8.15 1.56
C ALA A 233 4.31 -8.22 3.05
N ILE A 234 5.11 -7.61 3.91
CA ILE A 234 4.85 -7.53 5.36
C ILE A 234 3.54 -6.81 5.62
N ALA A 235 3.35 -5.63 5.03
CA ALA A 235 2.15 -4.82 5.15
C ALA A 235 0.90 -5.56 4.62
N THR A 236 0.94 -6.08 3.40
CA THR A 236 -0.18 -6.81 2.78
C THR A 236 -0.66 -7.99 3.64
N VAL A 237 0.29 -8.71 4.27
CA VAL A 237 -0.04 -9.83 5.17
C VAL A 237 -0.55 -9.31 6.51
N GLY A 238 0.08 -8.28 7.04
CA GLY A 238 -0.25 -7.69 8.33
C GLY A 238 -1.64 -7.08 8.33
N ASP A 239 -1.96 -6.26 7.34
CA ASP A 239 -3.27 -5.63 7.14
C ASP A 239 -4.36 -6.62 6.64
N VAL A 240 -4.04 -7.91 6.60
CA VAL A 240 -4.97 -9.02 6.30
C VAL A 240 -5.62 -8.88 4.91
N MET A 241 -4.94 -8.27 3.95
CA MET A 241 -5.44 -8.11 2.59
C MET A 241 -5.62 -9.45 1.87
N ASP A 242 -6.60 -9.53 0.97
CA ASP A 242 -6.83 -10.73 0.16
C ASP A 242 -5.63 -11.02 -0.77
N LEU A 243 -5.07 -12.24 -0.68
CA LEU A 243 -3.93 -12.66 -1.50
C LEU A 243 -4.37 -13.11 -2.90
N VAL A 244 -4.94 -12.19 -3.63
CA VAL A 244 -5.35 -12.32 -5.04
C VAL A 244 -4.68 -11.22 -5.85
N ASP A 245 -4.69 -11.34 -7.16
CA ASP A 245 -4.15 -10.33 -8.08
C ASP A 245 -2.71 -9.92 -7.69
N GLU A 246 -2.37 -8.64 -7.71
CA GLU A 246 -1.04 -8.10 -7.37
C GLU A 246 -0.60 -8.42 -5.94
N ASN A 247 -1.53 -8.44 -4.97
CA ASN A 247 -1.19 -8.76 -3.58
C ASN A 247 -0.51 -10.12 -3.46
N ARG A 248 -0.95 -11.09 -4.28
CA ARG A 248 -0.31 -12.39 -4.29
C ARG A 248 1.10 -12.35 -4.85
N ILE A 249 1.33 -11.54 -5.88
CA ILE A 249 2.66 -11.33 -6.47
C ILE A 249 3.57 -10.65 -5.46
N PHE A 250 3.14 -9.53 -4.87
CA PHE A 250 3.89 -8.81 -3.84
C PHE A 250 4.29 -9.72 -2.69
N VAL A 251 3.34 -10.48 -2.13
CA VAL A 251 3.63 -11.37 -1.00
C VAL A 251 4.56 -12.51 -1.41
N LYS A 252 4.36 -13.14 -2.57
CA LYS A 252 5.22 -14.22 -3.05
C LYS A 252 6.66 -13.75 -3.26
N GLN A 253 6.85 -12.62 -3.94
CA GLN A 253 8.16 -12.07 -4.24
C GLN A 253 8.82 -11.46 -3.00
N GLY A 254 8.09 -10.65 -2.24
CA GLY A 254 8.61 -10.01 -1.03
C GLY A 254 9.03 -11.00 0.04
N LEU A 255 8.30 -12.10 0.25
CA LEU A 255 8.72 -13.16 1.18
C LEU A 255 10.00 -13.88 0.73
N GLU A 256 10.23 -14.04 -0.57
CA GLU A 256 11.51 -14.58 -1.07
C GLU A 256 12.66 -13.58 -0.88
N MET A 257 12.39 -12.27 -1.09
CA MET A 257 13.37 -11.21 -0.84
C MET A 257 13.70 -11.11 0.66
N LEU A 258 12.71 -11.18 1.52
CA LEU A 258 12.85 -11.10 2.97
C LEU A 258 13.81 -12.17 3.54
N LYS A 259 13.87 -13.36 2.94
CA LYS A 259 14.84 -14.42 3.33
C LYS A 259 16.31 -14.00 3.17
N ARG A 260 16.56 -13.00 2.34
CA ARG A 260 17.89 -12.46 2.01
C ARG A 260 17.95 -10.94 2.13
N THR A 261 17.06 -10.39 2.95
CA THR A 261 16.94 -8.93 3.16
C THR A 261 18.29 -8.29 3.51
N GLN A 262 18.51 -7.09 3.04
CA GLN A 262 19.65 -6.26 3.44
C GLN A 262 19.26 -5.22 4.49
N ASN A 263 17.98 -5.16 4.86
CA ASN A 263 17.50 -4.27 5.90
C ASN A 263 17.93 -4.78 7.29
N GLU A 264 18.84 -4.06 7.94
CA GLU A 264 19.42 -4.45 9.23
C GLU A 264 18.38 -4.53 10.35
N GLY A 265 17.34 -3.67 10.30
CA GLY A 265 16.22 -3.71 11.25
C GLY A 265 15.40 -4.99 11.12
N LEU A 266 15.08 -5.40 9.89
CA LEU A 266 14.36 -6.65 9.63
C LEU A 266 15.21 -7.87 10.00
N LYS A 267 16.52 -7.87 9.71
CA LYS A 267 17.44 -8.93 10.17
C LYS A 267 17.42 -9.07 11.70
N ALA A 268 17.61 -7.95 12.40
CA ALA A 268 17.61 -7.94 13.87
C ALA A 268 16.27 -8.41 14.43
N LEU A 269 15.16 -7.98 13.86
CA LEU A 269 13.82 -8.41 14.28
C LEU A 269 13.62 -9.92 14.11
N MET A 270 14.02 -10.48 12.97
CA MET A 270 13.94 -11.92 12.71
C MET A 270 14.82 -12.73 13.68
N GLU A 271 16.04 -12.25 13.97
CA GLU A 271 16.93 -12.89 14.94
C GLU A 271 16.35 -12.86 16.36
N CYS A 272 15.87 -11.72 16.83
CA CYS A 272 15.29 -11.56 18.16
C CYS A 272 14.04 -12.41 18.37
N THR A 273 13.21 -12.54 17.33
CA THR A 273 11.94 -13.29 17.42
C THR A 273 12.11 -14.78 17.20
N GLN A 274 13.27 -15.22 16.69
CA GLN A 274 13.54 -16.61 16.26
C GLN A 274 12.46 -17.18 15.32
N VAL A 275 11.77 -16.29 14.62
CA VAL A 275 10.66 -16.64 13.73
C VAL A 275 11.20 -16.77 12.32
N PRO A 276 11.17 -17.97 11.72
CA PRO A 276 11.45 -18.09 10.31
C PRO A 276 10.37 -17.32 9.54
N VAL A 277 10.80 -16.53 8.56
CA VAL A 277 9.87 -15.77 7.71
C VAL A 277 8.83 -16.69 7.10
N SER A 278 7.62 -16.63 7.60
CA SER A 278 6.48 -17.32 7.04
C SER A 278 5.22 -16.47 7.18
N TYR A 279 4.33 -16.61 6.23
CA TYR A 279 3.01 -15.97 6.23
C TYR A 279 2.27 -16.10 7.58
N THR A 280 2.28 -17.29 8.16
CA THR A 280 1.58 -17.58 9.42
C THR A 280 2.11 -16.75 10.59
N HIS A 281 3.40 -16.50 10.64
CA HIS A 281 4.03 -15.75 11.72
C HIS A 281 3.77 -14.23 11.57
N LEU A 282 3.85 -13.68 10.36
CA LEU A 282 3.54 -12.27 10.11
C LEU A 282 2.11 -11.93 10.55
N ARG A 283 1.14 -12.77 10.18
CA ARG A 283 -0.27 -12.57 10.54
C ARG A 283 -0.55 -12.73 12.04
N ALA A 284 0.21 -13.55 12.76
CA ALA A 284 0.02 -13.75 14.19
C ALA A 284 0.36 -12.50 15.03
N HIS A 285 1.17 -11.59 14.50
CA HIS A 285 1.53 -10.35 15.18
C HIS A 285 0.47 -9.26 15.04
N GLU A 286 -0.33 -9.26 13.97
CA GLU A 286 -1.39 -8.27 13.75
C GLU A 286 -2.56 -8.43 14.71
N THR A 287 -2.93 -9.65 15.06
CA THR A 287 -4.01 -9.90 16.03
C THR A 287 -3.75 -9.36 17.44
N CYS A 288 -2.53 -8.89 17.73
CA CYS A 288 -2.19 -8.22 18.98
C CYS A 288 -2.36 -6.69 18.93
N ALA A 289 -2.51 -6.10 17.75
CA ALA A 289 -2.68 -4.66 17.59
C ALA A 289 -4.15 -4.21 17.77
N ASP A 290 -5.11 -5.12 17.51
CA ASP A 290 -6.54 -4.87 17.62
C ASP A 290 -7.12 -5.11 19.04
N LEU A 291 -6.28 -5.42 20.03
CA LEU A 291 -6.64 -5.56 21.44
C LEU A 291 -6.05 -4.44 22.29
#